data_0d6e220aa3e46aef90fdee1ea9500a9c
#
_entry.id   0d6e220aa3e46aef90fdee1ea9500a9c
#
_cell.length_a   1.000
_cell.length_b   1.000
_cell.length_c   1.000
_cell.angle_alpha   90.00
_cell.angle_beta   90.00
_cell.angle_gamma   90.00
#
_symmetry.space_group_name_H-M   'P 1'
#
loop_
_entity.id
_entity.type
_entity.pdbx_description
1 polymer ?
#
loop_
_entity_poly.entity_id
_entity_poly.type
_entity_poly.pdbx_seq_one_letter_code
_entity_poly.pdbx_strand_id
1 'polypeptide(L)'
;MQNKKIVIIGDDIRQPTGVGNILRAISLELSQKYDIVQIAAGLDSSEVIDISESVSKATKNPKAYFKLYGTSEYGSLDLLRSVIRTESASAILIMTDPHRFNWLFEAEHEVRSLCPIYYYHVWDNTPYPKFLSSIYNSCDAIGCISKLTHECVTNVVTDHPCVKYTPHGINTKKFYPQDDKMISQNRKDFLGKDYEFVLFCNATNIQRKELSILMSGFNEFYNKLSKKNKEDVVLLIHTNPTAPNGVNINSILDDLYSDLPVLISDEMVLEPILNNMYNLSSCVINIASNEGFGLSTLEAVATKTPIIVNNTGGLKDQINEDWTEVVEPSVTCIRGTQQTPYIHADYVDPKSVGKSINTLYKRRKNIKMDSYLDFLRDNNFTEESMCSNISSQIDELIYNYKQPERFRFSKIT
;
A
#
# COMPACT_ATOMS: atom_id res chain seq x y z
N MET A 1 10.24 34.60 6.97
CA MET A 1 9.60 33.73 7.94
C MET A 1 10.21 32.35 7.74
N GLN A 2 10.53 31.65 8.82
CA GLN A 2 10.98 30.27 8.76
C GLN A 2 9.82 29.39 8.26
N ASN A 3 10.07 28.45 7.33
CA ASN A 3 9.03 27.56 6.86
C ASN A 3 8.51 26.70 8.03
N LYS A 4 7.23 26.37 8.00
CA LYS A 4 6.67 25.37 8.92
C LYS A 4 7.30 24.01 8.63
N LYS A 5 7.53 23.19 9.67
CA LYS A 5 8.15 21.88 9.54
C LYS A 5 7.17 20.77 9.86
N ILE A 6 7.18 19.73 9.03
CA ILE A 6 6.41 18.50 9.23
C ILE A 6 7.36 17.38 9.62
N VAL A 7 7.08 16.74 10.75
CA VAL A 7 7.75 15.49 11.13
C VAL A 7 6.95 14.32 10.57
N ILE A 8 7.59 13.48 9.75
CA ILE A 8 6.99 12.27 9.17
C ILE A 8 7.57 11.06 9.87
N ILE A 9 6.72 10.14 10.35
CA ILE A 9 7.16 8.90 11.01
C ILE A 9 6.62 7.71 10.21
N GLY A 10 7.53 6.88 9.71
CA GLY A 10 7.20 5.70 8.92
C GLY A 10 8.44 5.10 8.26
N ASP A 11 8.26 4.20 7.30
CA ASP A 11 9.35 3.60 6.56
C ASP A 11 10.25 4.68 5.94
N ASP A 12 11.56 4.44 5.93
CA ASP A 12 12.50 5.31 5.22
C ASP A 12 12.06 5.48 3.76
N ILE A 13 11.86 6.73 3.32
CA ILE A 13 11.41 7.03 1.95
C ILE A 13 12.32 6.50 0.84
N ARG A 14 13.51 6.04 1.16
CA ARG A 14 14.47 5.43 0.22
C ARG A 14 14.27 3.93 0.08
N GLN A 15 13.51 3.30 0.99
CA GLN A 15 13.22 1.87 0.92
C GLN A 15 12.14 1.57 -0.12
N PRO A 16 12.27 0.48 -0.88
CA PRO A 16 11.31 0.07 -1.92
C PRO A 16 10.15 -0.74 -1.32
N THR A 17 9.57 -0.28 -0.21
CA THR A 17 8.35 -0.85 0.39
C THR A 17 7.12 -0.10 -0.10
N GLY A 18 5.93 -0.71 0.01
CA GLY A 18 4.68 -0.03 -0.32
C GLY A 18 4.50 1.26 0.49
N VAL A 19 4.73 1.20 1.82
CA VAL A 19 4.66 2.36 2.72
C VAL A 19 5.74 3.39 2.36
N GLY A 20 6.99 2.96 2.14
CA GLY A 20 8.10 3.84 1.78
C GLY A 20 7.85 4.58 0.46
N ASN A 21 7.29 3.92 -0.55
CA ASN A 21 6.96 4.54 -1.84
C ASN A 21 5.86 5.60 -1.70
N ILE A 22 4.81 5.32 -0.93
CA ILE A 22 3.73 6.27 -0.66
C ILE A 22 4.26 7.46 0.16
N LEU A 23 5.01 7.21 1.24
CA LEU A 23 5.61 8.28 2.04
C LEU A 23 6.58 9.12 1.22
N ARG A 24 7.32 8.53 0.27
CA ARG A 24 8.17 9.28 -0.66
C ARG A 24 7.36 10.26 -1.49
N ALA A 25 6.27 9.82 -2.11
CA ALA A 25 5.41 10.67 -2.91
C ALA A 25 4.84 11.83 -2.08
N ILE A 26 4.27 11.53 -0.90
CA ILE A 26 3.73 12.52 0.04
C ILE A 26 4.81 13.51 0.48
N SER A 27 5.99 13.01 0.87
CA SER A 27 7.09 13.84 1.38
C SER A 27 7.65 14.78 0.31
N LEU A 28 7.77 14.33 -0.94
CA LEU A 28 8.23 15.16 -2.05
C LEU A 28 7.22 16.27 -2.37
N GLU A 29 5.93 15.97 -2.34
CA GLU A 29 4.87 16.98 -2.50
C GLU A 29 4.90 18.00 -1.36
N LEU A 30 4.90 17.54 -0.12
CA LEU A 30 4.93 18.42 1.05
C LEU A 30 6.19 19.29 1.10
N SER A 31 7.32 18.80 0.57
CA SER A 31 8.59 19.56 0.52
C SER A 31 8.56 20.78 -0.41
N GLN A 32 7.53 20.91 -1.27
CA GLN A 32 7.31 22.12 -2.03
C GLN A 32 6.91 23.33 -1.15
N LYS A 33 6.35 23.05 0.01
CA LYS A 33 5.67 24.03 0.87
C LYS A 33 6.20 24.06 2.30
N TYR A 34 6.69 22.93 2.78
CA TYR A 34 7.16 22.71 4.14
C TYR A 34 8.60 22.23 4.18
N ASP A 35 9.28 22.53 5.26
CA ASP A 35 10.50 21.81 5.63
C ASP A 35 10.12 20.43 6.15
N ILE A 36 10.80 19.38 5.72
CA ILE A 36 10.47 18.00 6.09
C ILE A 36 11.57 17.42 6.98
N VAL A 37 11.14 16.73 8.01
CA VAL A 37 12.00 15.91 8.88
C VAL A 37 11.37 14.55 8.99
N GLN A 38 12.11 13.49 8.67
CA GLN A 38 11.60 12.14 8.80
C GLN A 38 12.28 11.40 9.96
N ILE A 39 11.49 10.77 10.83
CA ILE A 39 11.94 9.67 11.69
C ILE A 39 11.76 8.40 10.86
N ALA A 40 12.89 7.91 10.32
CA ALA A 40 12.93 6.91 9.25
C ALA A 40 13.11 5.51 9.85
N ALA A 41 12.06 4.71 9.85
CA ALA A 41 12.09 3.33 10.31
C ALA A 41 12.93 2.45 9.38
N GLY A 42 13.72 1.55 9.98
CA GLY A 42 14.63 0.66 9.25
C GLY A 42 15.91 1.35 8.77
N LEU A 43 16.16 2.58 9.19
CA LEU A 43 17.43 3.27 9.00
C LEU A 43 18.24 3.17 10.30
N ASP A 44 19.21 2.27 10.32
CA ASP A 44 20.13 2.14 11.45
C ASP A 44 21.28 3.16 11.32
N SER A 45 21.02 4.37 11.78
CA SER A 45 22.00 5.46 11.80
C SER A 45 21.79 6.33 13.03
N SER A 46 22.88 6.55 13.79
CA SER A 46 22.90 7.53 14.89
C SER A 46 23.10 8.96 14.39
N GLU A 47 23.50 9.15 13.13
CA GLU A 47 23.75 10.45 12.53
C GLU A 47 22.51 10.93 11.75
N VAL A 48 22.26 12.23 11.81
CA VAL A 48 21.23 12.88 11.01
C VAL A 48 21.71 12.97 9.56
N ILE A 49 20.93 12.39 8.63
CA ILE A 49 21.26 12.42 7.20
C ILE A 49 20.50 13.56 6.53
N ASP A 50 21.23 14.52 5.98
CA ASP A 50 20.65 15.60 5.19
C ASP A 50 20.55 15.19 3.72
N ILE A 51 19.33 15.11 3.21
CA ILE A 51 19.03 14.78 1.81
C ILE A 51 18.42 15.96 1.04
N SER A 52 18.50 17.16 1.58
CA SER A 52 17.91 18.38 1.01
C SER A 52 18.32 18.61 -0.44
N GLU A 53 19.60 18.37 -0.79
CA GLU A 53 20.08 18.51 -2.17
C GLU A 53 19.41 17.53 -3.14
N SER A 54 19.26 16.27 -2.72
CA SER A 54 18.60 15.24 -3.54
C SER A 54 17.13 15.57 -3.75
N VAL A 55 16.44 16.01 -2.70
CA VAL A 55 15.03 16.44 -2.77
C VAL A 55 14.91 17.70 -3.62
N SER A 56 15.81 18.67 -3.47
CA SER A 56 15.85 19.88 -4.31
C SER A 56 15.95 19.56 -5.80
N LYS A 57 16.81 18.61 -6.17
CA LYS A 57 16.92 18.13 -7.56
C LYS A 57 15.65 17.44 -8.05
N ALA A 58 15.06 16.59 -7.23
CA ALA A 58 13.86 15.83 -7.59
C ALA A 58 12.62 16.72 -7.76
N THR A 59 12.45 17.70 -6.87
CA THR A 59 11.26 18.58 -6.80
C THR A 59 11.45 19.92 -7.54
N LYS A 60 12.67 20.23 -7.97
CA LYS A 60 13.07 21.54 -8.51
C LYS A 60 12.82 22.69 -7.54
N ASN A 61 12.76 22.41 -6.23
CA ASN A 61 12.67 23.41 -5.17
C ASN A 61 14.06 23.69 -4.59
N PRO A 62 14.74 24.80 -4.94
CA PRO A 62 16.09 25.10 -4.46
C PRO A 62 16.17 25.37 -2.95
N LYS A 63 15.03 25.53 -2.30
CA LYS A 63 14.91 25.77 -0.85
C LYS A 63 14.45 24.54 -0.08
N ALA A 64 14.39 23.37 -0.73
CA ALA A 64 13.99 22.15 -0.06
C ALA A 64 14.89 21.87 1.15
N TYR A 65 14.24 21.56 2.26
CA TYR A 65 14.88 21.11 3.50
C TYR A 65 14.35 19.74 3.84
N PHE A 66 15.23 18.75 3.93
CA PHE A 66 14.83 17.39 4.24
C PHE A 66 15.92 16.66 5.04
N LYS A 67 15.59 16.28 6.27
CA LYS A 67 16.49 15.52 7.15
C LYS A 67 15.89 14.18 7.56
N LEU A 68 16.74 13.16 7.67
CA LEU A 68 16.39 11.84 8.17
C LEU A 68 17.03 11.60 9.53
N TYR A 69 16.23 11.21 10.49
CA TYR A 69 16.63 10.71 11.81
C TYR A 69 16.40 9.20 11.81
N GLY A 70 17.47 8.42 11.86
CA GLY A 70 17.39 6.96 11.77
C GLY A 70 16.84 6.32 13.04
N THR A 71 16.12 5.22 12.86
CA THR A 71 15.66 4.35 13.93
C THR A 71 15.45 2.93 13.40
N SER A 72 15.77 1.92 14.22
CA SER A 72 15.53 0.51 13.88
C SER A 72 14.03 0.16 13.86
N GLU A 73 13.24 0.84 14.71
CA GLU A 73 11.78 0.70 14.82
C GLU A 73 11.09 1.95 14.29
N TYR A 74 9.81 2.13 14.58
CA TYR A 74 9.04 3.31 14.17
C TYR A 74 9.18 4.51 15.12
N GLY A 75 10.37 4.69 15.71
CA GLY A 75 10.68 5.79 16.61
C GLY A 75 10.51 5.46 18.08
N SER A 76 10.74 6.47 18.91
CA SER A 76 10.51 6.44 20.35
C SER A 76 10.11 7.83 20.84
N LEU A 77 9.55 7.91 22.04
CA LEU A 77 9.14 9.18 22.62
C LEU A 77 10.32 10.14 22.83
N ASP A 78 11.46 9.62 23.24
CA ASP A 78 12.66 10.45 23.48
C ASP A 78 13.25 10.99 22.16
N LEU A 79 13.27 10.17 21.11
CA LEU A 79 13.67 10.62 19.78
C LEU A 79 12.72 11.71 19.27
N LEU A 80 11.40 11.48 19.37
CA LEU A 80 10.41 12.46 18.95
C LEU A 80 10.51 13.77 19.71
N ARG A 81 10.69 13.72 21.04
CA ARG A 81 10.92 14.92 21.88
C ARG A 81 12.14 15.71 21.42
N SER A 82 13.24 14.99 21.13
CA SER A 82 14.47 15.60 20.61
C SER A 82 14.23 16.28 19.27
N VAL A 83 13.59 15.59 18.33
CA VAL A 83 13.28 16.11 17.00
C VAL A 83 12.34 17.33 17.07
N ILE A 84 11.26 17.26 17.85
CA ILE A 84 10.32 18.40 18.00
C ILE A 84 11.04 19.64 18.54
N ARG A 85 11.91 19.49 19.52
CA ARG A 85 12.67 20.60 20.14
C ARG A 85 13.69 21.18 19.16
N THR A 86 14.46 20.31 18.50
CA THR A 86 15.56 20.73 17.61
C THR A 86 15.02 21.36 16.33
N GLU A 87 13.95 20.83 15.78
CA GLU A 87 13.43 21.21 14.48
C GLU A 87 12.22 22.15 14.55
N SER A 88 11.62 22.35 15.74
CA SER A 88 10.43 23.19 15.91
C SER A 88 9.26 22.76 15.03
N ALA A 89 8.85 21.49 15.19
CA ALA A 89 7.78 20.87 14.39
C ALA A 89 6.44 21.62 14.48
N SER A 90 5.75 21.72 13.36
CA SER A 90 4.42 22.35 13.22
C SER A 90 3.29 21.31 13.15
N ALA A 91 3.59 20.08 12.70
CA ALA A 91 2.68 18.93 12.70
C ALA A 91 3.49 17.64 12.60
N ILE A 92 2.84 16.53 12.96
CA ILE A 92 3.37 15.18 12.80
C ILE A 92 2.45 14.43 11.85
N LEU A 93 3.01 13.76 10.85
CA LEU A 93 2.34 12.79 9.99
C LEU A 93 2.88 11.41 10.31
N ILE A 94 1.99 10.47 10.63
CA ILE A 94 2.35 9.06 10.85
C ILE A 94 1.67 8.16 9.82
N MET A 95 2.35 7.11 9.37
CA MET A 95 1.81 6.11 8.45
C MET A 95 2.44 4.76 8.74
N THR A 96 1.67 3.78 9.07
CA THR A 96 1.83 2.33 9.13
C THR A 96 0.79 1.75 10.10
N ASP A 97 0.91 0.48 10.51
CA ASP A 97 -0.01 -0.17 11.45
C ASP A 97 -0.06 0.55 12.81
N PRO A 98 -1.24 0.72 13.41
CA PRO A 98 -1.42 1.52 14.63
C PRO A 98 -0.59 1.03 15.82
N HIS A 99 -0.38 -0.27 15.96
CA HIS A 99 0.40 -0.85 17.08
C HIS A 99 1.88 -0.43 17.10
N ARG A 100 2.41 0.04 15.95
CA ARG A 100 3.78 0.56 15.86
C ARG A 100 3.95 1.89 16.59
N PHE A 101 2.86 2.59 16.87
CA PHE A 101 2.84 3.91 17.49
C PHE A 101 2.29 3.91 18.92
N ASN A 102 2.19 2.76 19.60
CA ASN A 102 1.71 2.71 21.00
C ASN A 102 2.45 3.69 21.91
N TRP A 103 3.79 3.77 21.77
CA TRP A 103 4.63 4.70 22.51
C TRP A 103 4.27 6.18 22.30
N LEU A 104 3.77 6.54 21.10
CA LEU A 104 3.32 7.90 20.77
C LEU A 104 1.95 8.18 21.41
N PHE A 105 1.03 7.22 21.30
CA PHE A 105 -0.33 7.39 21.80
C PHE A 105 -0.42 7.33 23.33
N GLU A 106 0.49 6.65 24.00
CA GLU A 106 0.64 6.70 25.47
C GLU A 106 1.04 8.09 25.98
N ALA A 107 1.72 8.89 25.14
CA ALA A 107 2.16 10.25 25.45
C ALA A 107 1.43 11.33 24.61
N GLU A 108 0.27 11.03 24.01
CA GLU A 108 -0.38 11.89 23.04
C GLU A 108 -0.68 13.31 23.58
N HIS A 109 -1.08 13.43 24.85
CA HIS A 109 -1.34 14.72 25.48
C HIS A 109 -0.11 15.64 25.53
N GLU A 110 1.09 15.06 25.80
CA GLU A 110 2.33 15.81 25.74
C GLU A 110 2.60 16.27 24.30
N VAL A 111 2.57 15.34 23.35
CA VAL A 111 2.89 15.60 21.94
C VAL A 111 1.92 16.61 21.35
N ARG A 112 0.62 16.38 21.53
CA ARG A 112 -0.44 17.29 21.05
C ARG A 112 -0.44 18.65 21.76
N SER A 113 0.18 18.80 22.91
CA SER A 113 0.42 20.13 23.48
C SER A 113 1.45 20.95 22.70
N LEU A 114 2.21 20.35 21.80
CA LEU A 114 3.25 20.97 21.00
C LEU A 114 2.85 21.13 19.53
N CYS A 115 2.30 20.07 18.93
CA CYS A 115 1.87 20.05 17.53
C CYS A 115 0.82 18.97 17.28
N PRO A 116 -0.05 19.13 16.26
CA PRO A 116 -1.09 18.17 15.93
C PRO A 116 -0.54 16.90 15.28
N ILE A 117 -1.31 15.81 15.42
CA ILE A 117 -1.04 14.50 14.82
C ILE A 117 -2.01 14.24 13.68
N TYR A 118 -1.47 14.08 12.47
CA TYR A 118 -2.16 13.55 11.30
C TYR A 118 -1.81 12.08 11.13
N TYR A 119 -2.81 11.20 11.15
CA TYR A 119 -2.60 9.78 10.89
C TYR A 119 -3.10 9.42 9.49
N TYR A 120 -2.18 9.06 8.59
CA TYR A 120 -2.54 8.45 7.31
C TYR A 120 -2.68 6.95 7.52
N HIS A 121 -3.91 6.53 7.79
CA HIS A 121 -4.27 5.26 8.40
C HIS A 121 -4.43 4.14 7.39
N VAL A 122 -3.74 3.03 7.64
CA VAL A 122 -3.84 1.76 6.91
C VAL A 122 -4.64 0.77 7.76
N TRP A 123 -5.67 0.12 7.17
CA TRP A 123 -6.42 -0.95 7.82
C TRP A 123 -6.98 -1.90 6.78
N ASP A 124 -6.93 -3.20 7.05
CA ASP A 124 -7.08 -4.23 6.02
C ASP A 124 -8.49 -4.81 5.92
N ASN A 125 -9.27 -4.92 7.01
CA ASN A 125 -10.61 -5.52 6.98
C ASN A 125 -11.44 -5.22 8.24
N THR A 126 -12.72 -5.59 8.21
CA THR A 126 -13.61 -5.65 9.38
C THR A 126 -13.21 -6.82 10.30
N PRO A 127 -13.82 -7.00 11.51
CA PRO A 127 -14.83 -6.13 12.16
C PRO A 127 -14.23 -4.78 12.56
N TYR A 128 -15.12 -3.80 12.82
CA TYR A 128 -14.65 -2.46 13.25
C TYR A 128 -13.74 -2.57 14.47
N PRO A 129 -12.51 -2.04 14.40
CA PRO A 129 -11.48 -2.26 15.41
C PRO A 129 -11.69 -1.38 16.64
N LYS A 130 -12.69 -1.69 17.48
CA LYS A 130 -13.02 -0.93 18.68
C LYS A 130 -11.87 -0.76 19.66
N PHE A 131 -10.91 -1.69 19.64
CA PHE A 131 -9.68 -1.60 20.42
C PHE A 131 -8.75 -0.45 19.99
N LEU A 132 -8.98 0.14 18.81
CA LEU A 132 -8.26 1.32 18.32
C LEU A 132 -8.95 2.66 18.67
N SER A 133 -10.07 2.63 19.40
CA SER A 133 -10.84 3.86 19.71
C SER A 133 -9.99 4.94 20.39
N SER A 134 -9.12 4.56 21.34
CA SER A 134 -8.22 5.50 22.01
C SER A 134 -7.24 6.13 21.03
N ILE A 135 -6.67 5.32 20.13
CA ILE A 135 -5.73 5.77 19.10
C ILE A 135 -6.39 6.78 18.16
N TYR A 136 -7.59 6.46 17.66
CA TYR A 136 -8.31 7.37 16.77
C TYR A 136 -8.66 8.69 17.44
N ASN A 137 -9.10 8.66 18.72
CA ASN A 137 -9.39 9.87 19.49
C ASN A 137 -8.12 10.69 19.82
N SER A 138 -6.95 10.08 19.77
CA SER A 138 -5.67 10.72 20.01
C SER A 138 -5.05 11.37 18.76
N CYS A 139 -5.71 11.25 17.59
CA CYS A 139 -5.32 11.94 16.37
C CYS A 139 -6.11 13.22 16.20
N ASP A 140 -5.52 14.24 15.59
CA ASP A 140 -6.22 15.50 15.28
C ASP A 140 -6.85 15.46 13.88
N ALA A 141 -6.32 14.62 12.99
CA ALA A 141 -6.90 14.29 11.69
C ALA A 141 -6.50 12.87 11.27
N ILE A 142 -7.40 12.20 10.54
CA ILE A 142 -7.19 10.84 10.03
C ILE A 142 -7.55 10.81 8.54
N GLY A 143 -6.55 10.50 7.71
CA GLY A 143 -6.74 10.17 6.30
C GLY A 143 -6.83 8.66 6.12
N CYS A 144 -7.92 8.17 5.56
CA CYS A 144 -8.20 6.74 5.41
C CYS A 144 -7.92 6.28 3.98
N ILE A 145 -7.09 5.25 3.82
CA ILE A 145 -6.59 4.79 2.52
C ILE A 145 -7.65 4.08 1.65
N SER A 146 -8.74 3.60 2.23
CA SER A 146 -9.82 2.93 1.52
C SER A 146 -11.19 3.31 2.12
N LYS A 147 -12.27 3.06 1.38
CA LYS A 147 -13.64 3.23 1.88
C LYS A 147 -13.88 2.39 3.13
N LEU A 148 -13.34 1.15 3.12
CA LEU A 148 -13.40 0.27 4.29
C LEU A 148 -12.67 0.88 5.50
N THR A 149 -11.45 1.40 5.32
CA THR A 149 -10.71 2.05 6.41
C THR A 149 -11.49 3.25 6.96
N HIS A 150 -12.09 4.06 6.07
CA HIS A 150 -12.93 5.19 6.46
C HIS A 150 -14.17 4.74 7.25
N GLU A 151 -14.85 3.70 6.77
CA GLU A 151 -16.00 3.09 7.45
C GLU A 151 -15.61 2.56 8.84
N CYS A 152 -14.47 1.85 8.94
CA CYS A 152 -13.96 1.35 10.22
C CYS A 152 -13.72 2.47 11.23
N VAL A 153 -13.04 3.54 10.83
CA VAL A 153 -12.75 4.67 11.73
C VAL A 153 -14.05 5.36 12.16
N THR A 154 -14.93 5.71 11.24
CA THR A 154 -16.16 6.46 11.53
C THR A 154 -17.16 5.67 12.37
N ASN A 155 -17.15 4.33 12.31
CA ASN A 155 -17.96 3.48 13.17
C ASN A 155 -17.35 3.19 14.54
N VAL A 156 -16.06 3.47 14.72
CA VAL A 156 -15.38 3.34 16.02
C VAL A 156 -15.40 4.67 16.79
N VAL A 157 -15.24 5.79 16.09
CA VAL A 157 -15.25 7.15 16.67
C VAL A 157 -16.24 8.03 15.90
N THR A 158 -17.45 8.19 16.45
CA THR A 158 -18.57 8.86 15.76
C THR A 158 -18.46 10.38 15.72
N ASP A 159 -17.73 10.98 16.65
CA ASP A 159 -17.66 12.45 16.81
C ASP A 159 -16.27 13.01 16.45
N HIS A 160 -15.43 12.24 15.75
CA HIS A 160 -14.11 12.72 15.36
C HIS A 160 -14.23 13.82 14.30
N PRO A 161 -13.67 15.03 14.51
CA PRO A 161 -13.95 16.20 13.68
C PRO A 161 -13.31 16.12 12.28
N CYS A 162 -12.30 15.29 12.10
CA CYS A 162 -11.52 15.25 10.86
C CYS A 162 -11.12 13.83 10.47
N VAL A 163 -12.08 13.06 9.90
CA VAL A 163 -11.81 11.76 9.25
C VAL A 163 -12.17 11.89 7.78
N LYS A 164 -11.21 11.63 6.88
CA LYS A 164 -11.41 11.80 5.44
C LYS A 164 -10.98 10.55 4.68
N TYR A 165 -11.78 10.15 3.68
CA TYR A 165 -11.37 9.17 2.69
C TYR A 165 -10.29 9.79 1.80
N THR A 166 -9.11 9.20 1.81
CA THR A 166 -7.91 9.69 1.12
C THR A 166 -7.19 8.48 0.53
N PRO A 167 -7.65 7.96 -0.61
CA PRO A 167 -7.11 6.73 -1.17
C PRO A 167 -5.66 6.87 -1.61
N HIS A 168 -4.94 5.75 -1.64
CA HIS A 168 -3.66 5.72 -2.30
C HIS A 168 -3.78 6.06 -3.79
N GLY A 169 -2.75 6.71 -4.31
CA GLY A 169 -2.66 7.06 -5.71
C GLY A 169 -1.47 6.42 -6.40
N ILE A 170 -1.61 6.22 -7.70
CA ILE A 170 -0.57 5.69 -8.57
C ILE A 170 0.01 6.77 -9.48
N ASN A 171 1.32 6.72 -9.71
CA ASN A 171 1.99 7.61 -10.65
C ASN A 171 1.86 7.10 -12.08
N THR A 172 0.95 7.69 -12.86
CA THR A 172 0.69 7.31 -14.25
C THR A 172 1.81 7.67 -15.24
N LYS A 173 2.86 8.36 -14.78
CA LYS A 173 4.08 8.59 -15.57
C LYS A 173 5.11 7.47 -15.36
N LYS A 174 4.98 6.69 -14.27
CA LYS A 174 5.81 5.53 -13.97
C LYS A 174 5.14 4.23 -14.42
N PHE A 175 3.83 4.13 -14.21
CA PHE A 175 2.99 3.00 -14.64
C PHE A 175 2.07 3.48 -15.77
N TYR A 176 2.33 3.01 -16.97
CA TYR A 176 1.63 3.42 -18.19
C TYR A 176 1.60 2.28 -19.22
N PRO A 177 0.60 2.27 -20.10
CA PRO A 177 0.49 1.24 -21.13
C PRO A 177 1.62 1.34 -22.16
N GLN A 178 2.12 0.19 -22.60
CA GLN A 178 3.04 0.04 -23.71
C GLN A 178 2.32 -0.44 -24.96
N ASP A 179 2.96 -0.30 -26.13
CA ASP A 179 2.43 -0.84 -27.39
C ASP A 179 2.60 -2.35 -27.49
N ASP A 180 1.75 -3.00 -28.30
CA ASP A 180 1.71 -4.47 -28.45
C ASP A 180 3.05 -5.06 -28.93
N LYS A 181 3.80 -4.31 -29.76
CA LYS A 181 5.10 -4.76 -30.26
C LYS A 181 6.13 -4.81 -29.13
N MET A 182 6.14 -3.80 -28.27
CA MET A 182 7.01 -3.76 -27.10
C MET A 182 6.62 -4.86 -26.10
N ILE A 183 5.32 -5.06 -25.87
CA ILE A 183 4.81 -6.14 -25.01
C ILE A 183 5.26 -7.51 -25.51
N SER A 184 5.09 -7.80 -26.81
CA SER A 184 5.53 -9.07 -27.42
C SER A 184 7.05 -9.26 -27.29
N GLN A 185 7.84 -8.20 -27.49
CA GLN A 185 9.28 -8.26 -27.32
C GLN A 185 9.66 -8.51 -25.87
N ASN A 186 9.06 -7.78 -24.93
CA ASN A 186 9.30 -7.96 -23.49
C ASN A 186 8.97 -9.40 -23.04
N ARG A 187 7.87 -10.01 -23.54
CA ARG A 187 7.56 -11.42 -23.23
C ARG A 187 8.69 -12.36 -23.65
N LYS A 188 9.23 -12.20 -24.86
CA LYS A 188 10.35 -13.01 -25.36
C LYS A 188 11.62 -12.81 -24.52
N ASP A 189 11.93 -11.57 -24.19
CA ASP A 189 13.18 -11.21 -23.49
C ASP A 189 13.14 -11.63 -22.01
N PHE A 190 12.02 -11.41 -21.32
CA PHE A 190 11.89 -11.69 -19.87
C PHE A 190 11.42 -13.12 -19.58
N LEU A 191 10.55 -13.69 -20.42
CA LEU A 191 9.92 -15.00 -20.17
C LEU A 191 10.47 -16.10 -21.08
N GLY A 192 11.36 -15.76 -22.04
CA GLY A 192 11.90 -16.70 -23.02
C GLY A 192 10.94 -17.07 -24.14
N LYS A 193 9.66 -16.66 -24.06
CA LYS A 193 8.60 -16.96 -25.03
C LYS A 193 7.53 -15.88 -25.02
N ASP A 194 6.91 -15.63 -26.17
CA ASP A 194 5.73 -14.78 -26.29
C ASP A 194 4.45 -15.58 -25.93
N TYR A 195 4.25 -15.77 -24.63
CA TYR A 195 3.07 -16.48 -24.12
C TYR A 195 1.78 -15.77 -24.49
N GLU A 196 0.74 -16.52 -24.90
CA GLU A 196 -0.58 -15.95 -25.17
C GLU A 196 -1.30 -15.47 -23.90
N PHE A 197 -0.98 -16.09 -22.76
CA PHE A 197 -1.56 -15.70 -21.47
C PHE A 197 -0.53 -15.75 -20.35
N VAL A 198 -0.26 -14.60 -19.77
CA VAL A 198 0.60 -14.42 -18.59
C VAL A 198 -0.27 -13.96 -17.44
N LEU A 199 -0.44 -14.81 -16.42
CA LEU A 199 -1.03 -14.43 -15.15
C LEU A 199 0.07 -13.92 -14.24
N PHE A 200 -0.06 -12.70 -13.72
CA PHE A 200 0.98 -12.08 -12.91
C PHE A 200 0.51 -11.83 -11.46
N CYS A 201 1.36 -12.17 -10.51
CA CYS A 201 1.19 -11.84 -9.11
C CYS A 201 2.41 -11.09 -8.60
N ASN A 202 2.23 -9.84 -8.18
CA ASN A 202 3.24 -9.04 -7.51
C ASN A 202 2.85 -8.88 -6.04
N ALA A 203 3.50 -9.61 -5.14
CA ALA A 203 3.18 -9.61 -3.72
C ALA A 203 4.36 -9.99 -2.84
N THR A 204 4.53 -9.37 -1.70
CA THR A 204 5.41 -9.88 -0.64
C THR A 204 4.91 -11.24 -0.18
N ASN A 205 5.80 -12.23 -0.09
CA ASN A 205 5.45 -13.57 0.38
C ASN A 205 5.23 -13.55 1.90
N ILE A 206 3.99 -13.29 2.29
CA ILE A 206 3.49 -13.34 3.67
C ILE A 206 2.15 -14.08 3.67
N GLN A 207 1.78 -14.66 4.82
CA GLN A 207 0.62 -15.54 4.97
C GLN A 207 -0.66 -15.01 4.29
N ARG A 208 -1.04 -13.75 4.55
CA ARG A 208 -2.28 -13.17 4.04
C ARG A 208 -2.34 -13.00 2.51
N LYS A 209 -1.23 -13.12 1.80
CA LYS A 209 -1.20 -13.01 0.33
C LYS A 209 -1.61 -14.30 -0.40
N GLU A 210 -1.79 -15.39 0.34
CA GLU A 210 -2.39 -16.65 -0.09
C GLU A 210 -1.74 -17.26 -1.36
N LEU A 211 -0.40 -17.17 -1.47
CA LEU A 211 0.33 -17.64 -2.66
C LEU A 211 0.18 -19.14 -2.90
N SER A 212 0.00 -19.95 -1.86
CA SER A 212 -0.30 -21.38 -1.99
C SER A 212 -1.69 -21.63 -2.63
N ILE A 213 -2.69 -20.83 -2.26
CA ILE A 213 -4.02 -20.89 -2.86
C ILE A 213 -3.96 -20.41 -4.32
N LEU A 214 -3.15 -19.39 -4.62
CA LEU A 214 -2.91 -18.94 -5.99
C LEU A 214 -2.36 -20.05 -6.88
N MET A 215 -1.31 -20.75 -6.45
CA MET A 215 -0.71 -21.86 -7.21
C MET A 215 -1.72 -23.00 -7.41
N SER A 216 -2.46 -23.36 -6.35
CA SER A 216 -3.53 -24.36 -6.42
C SER A 216 -4.64 -23.95 -7.39
N GLY A 217 -5.05 -22.68 -7.36
CA GLY A 217 -6.07 -22.12 -8.26
C GLY A 217 -5.59 -22.07 -9.72
N PHE A 218 -4.33 -21.73 -9.95
CA PHE A 218 -3.74 -21.77 -11.28
C PHE A 218 -3.66 -23.21 -11.80
N ASN A 219 -3.35 -24.19 -10.96
CA ASN A 219 -3.39 -25.61 -11.30
C ASN A 219 -4.81 -26.08 -11.68
N GLU A 220 -5.84 -25.64 -10.96
CA GLU A 220 -7.25 -25.92 -11.31
C GLU A 220 -7.63 -25.36 -12.69
N PHE A 221 -7.15 -24.20 -13.06
CA PHE A 221 -7.30 -23.61 -14.40
C PHE A 221 -6.50 -24.39 -15.44
N TYR A 222 -5.19 -24.59 -15.20
CA TYR A 222 -4.26 -25.22 -16.11
C TYR A 222 -4.71 -26.64 -16.53
N ASN A 223 -5.20 -27.43 -15.60
CA ASN A 223 -5.67 -28.79 -15.87
C ASN A 223 -6.91 -28.86 -16.75
N LYS A 224 -7.68 -27.77 -16.88
CA LYS A 224 -8.83 -27.69 -17.80
C LYS A 224 -8.48 -27.27 -19.21
N LEU A 225 -7.23 -26.89 -19.46
CA LEU A 225 -6.78 -26.47 -20.79
C LEU A 225 -6.49 -27.68 -21.69
N SER A 226 -6.70 -27.50 -23.02
CA SER A 226 -6.21 -28.44 -24.01
C SER A 226 -4.66 -28.48 -24.01
N LYS A 227 -4.09 -29.58 -24.47
CA LYS A 227 -2.62 -29.73 -24.55
C LYS A 227 -1.96 -28.57 -25.28
N LYS A 228 -2.54 -28.12 -26.40
CA LYS A 228 -2.05 -26.97 -27.18
C LYS A 228 -2.05 -25.68 -26.33
N ASN A 229 -3.14 -25.39 -25.62
CA ASN A 229 -3.27 -24.15 -24.84
C ASN A 229 -2.37 -24.15 -23.60
N LYS A 230 -2.04 -25.32 -23.06
CA LYS A 230 -1.11 -25.48 -21.93
C LYS A 230 0.28 -24.93 -22.24
N GLU A 231 0.72 -25.03 -23.47
CA GLU A 231 2.04 -24.54 -23.90
C GLU A 231 2.12 -23.00 -23.92
N ASP A 232 0.99 -22.30 -24.00
CA ASP A 232 0.91 -20.85 -24.20
C ASP A 232 0.43 -20.07 -22.97
N VAL A 233 0.44 -20.69 -21.79
CA VAL A 233 0.09 -20.03 -20.53
C VAL A 233 1.22 -20.14 -19.52
N VAL A 234 1.35 -19.13 -18.65
CA VAL A 234 2.36 -19.11 -17.57
C VAL A 234 1.84 -18.28 -16.40
N LEU A 235 2.20 -18.69 -15.18
CA LEU A 235 2.07 -17.89 -13.97
C LEU A 235 3.42 -17.25 -13.64
N LEU A 236 3.46 -15.92 -13.63
CA LEU A 236 4.64 -15.15 -13.19
C LEU A 236 4.39 -14.66 -11.77
N ILE A 237 5.27 -14.97 -10.83
CA ILE A 237 5.21 -14.48 -9.45
C ILE A 237 6.45 -13.64 -9.17
N HIS A 238 6.26 -12.37 -8.83
CA HIS A 238 7.33 -11.49 -8.35
C HIS A 238 7.29 -11.44 -6.84
N THR A 239 8.22 -12.18 -6.20
CA THR A 239 8.30 -12.33 -4.75
C THR A 239 9.58 -13.05 -4.31
N ASN A 240 9.94 -12.93 -3.04
CA ASN A 240 10.94 -13.82 -2.43
C ASN A 240 10.31 -15.20 -2.16
N PRO A 241 10.74 -16.28 -2.85
CA PRO A 241 10.10 -17.60 -2.76
C PRO A 241 10.29 -18.29 -1.40
N THR A 242 11.23 -17.83 -0.58
CA THR A 242 11.59 -18.43 0.72
C THR A 242 11.54 -17.43 1.87
N ALA A 243 10.68 -16.40 1.76
CA ALA A 243 10.53 -15.39 2.80
C ALA A 243 10.13 -16.01 4.16
N PRO A 244 10.74 -15.59 5.29
CA PRO A 244 10.54 -16.22 6.60
C PRO A 244 9.09 -16.24 7.10
N ASN A 245 8.30 -15.23 6.72
CA ASN A 245 6.89 -15.08 7.13
C ASN A 245 5.89 -15.56 6.07
N GLY A 246 6.39 -16.21 5.02
CA GLY A 246 5.60 -16.70 3.89
C GLY A 246 5.56 -18.21 3.79
N VAL A 247 5.24 -18.68 2.58
CA VAL A 247 5.29 -20.10 2.21
C VAL A 247 6.59 -20.38 1.46
N ASN A 248 7.08 -21.61 1.55
CA ASN A 248 8.20 -22.05 0.70
C ASN A 248 7.65 -22.42 -0.68
N ILE A 249 7.73 -21.47 -1.62
CA ILE A 249 7.18 -21.63 -2.97
C ILE A 249 7.92 -22.74 -3.72
N ASN A 250 9.24 -22.82 -3.57
CA ASN A 250 10.05 -23.82 -4.27
C ASN A 250 9.62 -25.25 -3.87
N SER A 251 9.49 -25.53 -2.57
CA SER A 251 9.02 -26.85 -2.13
C SER A 251 7.60 -27.17 -2.61
N ILE A 252 6.69 -26.19 -2.64
CA ILE A 252 5.33 -26.38 -3.15
C ILE A 252 5.37 -26.74 -4.65
N LEU A 253 6.19 -26.07 -5.44
CA LEU A 253 6.33 -26.36 -6.87
C LEU A 253 6.98 -27.70 -7.10
N ASP A 254 8.09 -28.00 -6.44
CA ASP A 254 8.86 -29.23 -6.64
C ASP A 254 8.07 -30.49 -6.24
N ASP A 255 7.37 -30.43 -5.10
CA ASP A 255 6.69 -31.58 -4.52
C ASP A 255 5.26 -31.79 -5.02
N LEU A 256 4.53 -30.69 -5.30
CA LEU A 256 3.10 -30.76 -5.60
C LEU A 256 2.73 -30.34 -7.02
N TYR A 257 3.53 -29.48 -7.66
CA TYR A 257 3.18 -28.83 -8.93
C TYR A 257 4.35 -28.77 -9.92
N SER A 258 5.19 -29.81 -9.97
CA SER A 258 6.42 -29.86 -10.82
C SER A 258 6.17 -29.60 -12.31
N ASP A 259 4.98 -29.92 -12.83
CA ASP A 259 4.60 -29.70 -14.24
C ASP A 259 3.89 -28.36 -14.49
N LEU A 260 3.71 -27.55 -13.44
CA LEU A 260 3.00 -26.28 -13.57
C LEU A 260 3.94 -25.20 -14.13
N PRO A 261 3.57 -24.47 -15.20
CA PRO A 261 4.40 -23.42 -15.78
C PRO A 261 4.38 -22.18 -14.89
N VAL A 262 5.28 -22.16 -13.91
CA VAL A 262 5.46 -21.01 -12.99
C VAL A 262 6.86 -20.45 -13.15
N LEU A 263 6.95 -19.14 -13.32
CA LEU A 263 8.20 -18.39 -13.32
C LEU A 263 8.25 -17.50 -12.08
N ILE A 264 9.39 -17.49 -11.39
CA ILE A 264 9.61 -16.67 -10.21
C ILE A 264 10.61 -15.59 -10.52
N SER A 265 10.26 -14.35 -10.22
CA SER A 265 11.14 -13.20 -10.20
C SER A 265 11.39 -12.83 -8.75
N ASP A 266 12.57 -13.07 -8.22
CA ASP A 266 12.95 -12.89 -6.81
C ASP A 266 13.92 -11.74 -6.58
N GLU A 267 14.42 -11.15 -7.64
CA GLU A 267 15.29 -9.97 -7.56
C GLU A 267 14.47 -8.69 -7.37
N MET A 268 15.01 -7.75 -6.59
CA MET A 268 14.44 -6.41 -6.50
C MET A 268 14.56 -5.70 -7.85
N VAL A 269 13.45 -5.28 -8.42
CA VAL A 269 13.41 -4.61 -9.71
C VAL A 269 13.13 -3.11 -9.57
N LEU A 270 13.68 -2.32 -10.49
CA LEU A 270 13.39 -0.91 -10.59
C LEU A 270 11.98 -0.68 -11.21
N GLU A 271 11.35 0.45 -10.89
CA GLU A 271 10.02 0.82 -11.38
C GLU A 271 9.83 0.63 -12.91
N PRO A 272 10.78 0.97 -13.82
CA PRO A 272 10.61 0.70 -15.26
C PRO A 272 10.51 -0.78 -15.61
N ILE A 273 11.23 -1.64 -14.91
CA ILE A 273 11.15 -3.10 -15.10
C ILE A 273 9.81 -3.60 -14.57
N LEU A 274 9.37 -3.12 -13.40
CA LEU A 274 8.07 -3.46 -12.85
C LEU A 274 6.93 -3.03 -13.78
N ASN A 275 7.00 -1.82 -14.38
CA ASN A 275 6.06 -1.39 -15.41
C ASN A 275 6.03 -2.35 -16.61
N ASN A 276 7.20 -2.85 -17.06
CA ASN A 276 7.25 -3.87 -18.11
C ASN A 276 6.56 -5.17 -17.69
N MET A 277 6.75 -5.62 -16.42
CA MET A 277 6.12 -6.84 -15.90
C MET A 277 4.59 -6.74 -15.88
N TYR A 278 4.05 -5.57 -15.55
CA TYR A 278 2.60 -5.35 -15.67
C TYR A 278 2.13 -5.37 -17.12
N ASN A 279 2.81 -4.68 -18.01
CA ASN A 279 2.45 -4.58 -19.42
C ASN A 279 2.54 -5.92 -20.17
N LEU A 280 3.56 -6.75 -19.89
CA LEU A 280 3.68 -8.07 -20.52
C LEU A 280 2.63 -9.07 -20.01
N SER A 281 1.93 -8.74 -18.92
CA SER A 281 0.94 -9.60 -18.29
C SER A 281 -0.42 -9.48 -19.00
N SER A 282 -1.13 -10.59 -19.10
CA SER A 282 -2.50 -10.61 -19.63
C SER A 282 -3.51 -10.28 -18.55
N CYS A 283 -3.12 -10.49 -17.29
CA CYS A 283 -3.95 -10.24 -16.12
C CYS A 283 -3.07 -10.23 -14.86
N VAL A 284 -3.42 -9.39 -13.90
CA VAL A 284 -2.82 -9.38 -12.55
C VAL A 284 -3.80 -9.96 -11.54
N ILE A 285 -3.30 -10.76 -10.62
CA ILE A 285 -4.13 -11.38 -9.58
C ILE A 285 -3.67 -11.01 -8.17
N ASN A 286 -4.63 -10.62 -7.33
CA ASN A 286 -4.44 -10.40 -5.90
C ASN A 286 -5.60 -11.07 -5.13
N ILE A 287 -5.32 -12.21 -4.53
CA ILE A 287 -6.29 -12.98 -3.73
C ILE A 287 -5.97 -12.95 -2.24
N ALA A 288 -5.33 -11.89 -1.78
CA ALA A 288 -5.06 -11.71 -0.36
C ALA A 288 -6.32 -11.91 0.49
N SER A 289 -6.19 -12.57 1.64
CA SER A 289 -7.32 -12.80 2.56
C SER A 289 -7.74 -11.55 3.32
N ASN A 290 -6.90 -10.54 3.34
CA ASN A 290 -7.20 -9.16 3.72
C ASN A 290 -6.18 -8.21 3.09
N GLU A 291 -6.62 -7.00 2.73
CA GLU A 291 -5.79 -6.03 2.00
C GLU A 291 -6.28 -4.61 2.28
N GLY A 292 -5.38 -3.74 2.73
CA GLY A 292 -5.73 -2.36 3.05
C GLY A 292 -6.12 -1.53 1.83
N PHE A 293 -5.41 -1.73 0.72
CA PHE A 293 -5.71 -1.04 -0.54
C PHE A 293 -5.41 -1.88 -1.78
N GLY A 294 -4.17 -2.41 -1.92
CA GLY A 294 -3.75 -3.20 -3.08
C GLY A 294 -3.08 -2.34 -4.17
N LEU A 295 -1.87 -1.84 -3.91
CA LEU A 295 -1.12 -1.05 -4.89
C LEU A 295 -0.85 -1.82 -6.18
N SER A 296 -0.54 -3.12 -6.10
CA SER A 296 -0.25 -3.95 -7.27
C SER A 296 -1.42 -4.04 -8.27
N THR A 297 -2.65 -4.03 -7.79
CA THR A 297 -3.84 -4.01 -8.66
C THR A 297 -4.07 -2.64 -9.28
N LEU A 298 -3.76 -1.57 -8.55
CA LEU A 298 -3.84 -0.21 -9.10
C LEU A 298 -2.75 0.05 -10.15
N GLU A 299 -1.55 -0.47 -9.95
CA GLU A 299 -0.43 -0.46 -10.92
C GLU A 299 -0.84 -1.20 -12.22
N ALA A 300 -1.52 -2.34 -12.07
CA ALA A 300 -2.08 -3.06 -13.20
C ALA A 300 -3.11 -2.23 -13.98
N VAL A 301 -4.07 -1.60 -13.29
CA VAL A 301 -5.07 -0.74 -13.95
C VAL A 301 -4.39 0.42 -14.69
N ALA A 302 -3.35 1.02 -14.10
CA ALA A 302 -2.60 2.11 -14.73
C ALA A 302 -1.87 1.69 -16.01
N THR A 303 -1.54 0.40 -16.15
CA THR A 303 -0.93 -0.18 -17.36
C THR A 303 -1.93 -0.81 -18.33
N LYS A 304 -3.23 -0.60 -18.13
CA LYS A 304 -4.32 -1.25 -18.88
C LYS A 304 -4.29 -2.78 -18.79
N THR A 305 -3.85 -3.32 -17.66
CA THR A 305 -3.83 -4.75 -17.40
C THR A 305 -5.05 -5.13 -16.55
N PRO A 306 -5.94 -6.02 -17.01
CA PRO A 306 -7.10 -6.50 -16.25
C PRO A 306 -6.68 -7.15 -14.93
N ILE A 307 -7.59 -7.16 -13.96
CA ILE A 307 -7.30 -7.67 -12.61
C ILE A 307 -8.27 -8.78 -12.19
N ILE A 308 -7.76 -9.72 -11.40
CA ILE A 308 -8.56 -10.68 -10.62
C ILE A 308 -8.33 -10.36 -9.14
N VAL A 309 -9.38 -10.11 -8.38
CA VAL A 309 -9.27 -9.71 -6.98
C VAL A 309 -10.19 -10.52 -6.07
N ASN A 310 -9.72 -10.80 -4.85
CA ASN A 310 -10.61 -11.24 -3.79
C ASN A 310 -11.53 -10.08 -3.37
N ASN A 311 -12.81 -10.38 -3.12
CA ASN A 311 -13.80 -9.41 -2.64
C ASN A 311 -13.56 -9.08 -1.16
N THR A 312 -12.42 -8.46 -0.84
CA THR A 312 -11.99 -8.15 0.53
C THR A 312 -11.35 -6.76 0.63
N GLY A 313 -11.45 -6.17 1.80
CA GLY A 313 -10.72 -4.95 2.17
C GLY A 313 -10.85 -3.82 1.16
N GLY A 314 -9.74 -3.12 0.96
CA GLY A 314 -9.62 -2.01 0.00
C GLY A 314 -9.55 -2.44 -1.47
N LEU A 315 -9.41 -3.74 -1.78
CA LEU A 315 -9.51 -4.23 -3.15
C LEU A 315 -10.89 -3.94 -3.76
N LYS A 316 -11.93 -3.88 -2.94
CA LYS A 316 -13.31 -3.53 -3.35
C LYS A 316 -13.40 -2.15 -4.01
N ASP A 317 -12.55 -1.20 -3.61
CA ASP A 317 -12.55 0.15 -4.16
C ASP A 317 -12.08 0.21 -5.62
N GLN A 318 -11.38 -0.85 -6.07
CA GLN A 318 -10.76 -0.94 -7.40
C GLN A 318 -11.57 -1.79 -8.38
N ILE A 319 -12.71 -2.32 -7.97
CA ILE A 319 -13.56 -3.15 -8.83
C ILE A 319 -14.21 -2.29 -9.92
N ASN A 320 -14.05 -2.76 -11.16
CA ASN A 320 -14.74 -2.23 -12.34
C ASN A 320 -15.24 -3.41 -13.19
N GLU A 321 -16.51 -3.40 -13.58
CA GLU A 321 -17.18 -4.53 -14.25
C GLU A 321 -16.55 -4.88 -15.60
N ASP A 322 -15.96 -3.92 -16.30
CA ASP A 322 -15.41 -4.12 -17.64
C ASP A 322 -14.11 -4.96 -17.62
N TRP A 323 -13.23 -4.75 -16.60
CA TRP A 323 -11.90 -5.36 -16.58
C TRP A 323 -11.54 -6.07 -15.27
N THR A 324 -12.42 -6.10 -14.30
CA THR A 324 -12.19 -6.86 -13.05
C THR A 324 -12.93 -8.17 -13.07
N GLU A 325 -12.29 -9.23 -12.64
CA GLU A 325 -12.91 -10.49 -12.25
C GLU A 325 -12.83 -10.61 -10.73
N VAL A 326 -13.96 -10.81 -10.09
CA VAL A 326 -14.05 -10.88 -8.63
C VAL A 326 -14.12 -12.32 -8.18
N VAL A 327 -13.31 -12.68 -7.20
CA VAL A 327 -13.39 -13.97 -6.49
C VAL A 327 -14.09 -13.73 -5.17
N GLU A 328 -15.24 -14.34 -4.97
CA GLU A 328 -15.99 -14.24 -3.72
C GLU A 328 -15.34 -15.12 -2.64
N PRO A 329 -15.19 -14.64 -1.40
CA PRO A 329 -14.71 -15.45 -0.30
C PRO A 329 -15.59 -16.69 -0.06
N SER A 330 -14.95 -17.83 0.08
CA SER A 330 -15.62 -19.07 0.46
C SER A 330 -15.82 -19.20 1.96
N VAL A 331 -14.90 -18.60 2.73
CA VAL A 331 -14.90 -18.61 4.19
C VAL A 331 -14.33 -17.30 4.72
N THR A 332 -15.04 -16.68 5.66
CA THR A 332 -14.53 -15.56 6.46
C THR A 332 -14.26 -16.03 7.89
N CYS A 333 -13.04 -15.83 8.37
CA CYS A 333 -12.63 -16.22 9.73
C CYS A 333 -12.11 -15.01 10.49
N ILE A 334 -12.28 -15.00 11.81
CA ILE A 334 -11.56 -14.08 12.68
C ILE A 334 -10.13 -14.58 12.84
N ARG A 335 -9.17 -13.71 12.58
CA ARG A 335 -7.75 -13.88 12.87
C ARG A 335 -7.32 -12.78 13.85
N GLY A 336 -6.17 -12.96 14.47
CA GLY A 336 -5.64 -11.95 15.35
C GLY A 336 -4.29 -12.31 15.94
N THR A 337 -3.67 -11.32 16.50
CA THR A 337 -2.45 -11.37 17.30
C THR A 337 -2.70 -10.61 18.60
N GLN A 338 -1.74 -10.57 19.49
CA GLN A 338 -1.86 -9.74 20.69
C GLN A 338 -1.96 -8.24 20.34
N GLN A 339 -1.30 -7.79 19.28
CA GLN A 339 -1.31 -6.38 18.84
C GLN A 339 -2.55 -6.05 17.99
N THR A 340 -3.08 -7.01 17.26
CA THR A 340 -4.31 -6.90 16.48
C THR A 340 -5.27 -7.98 16.94
N PRO A 341 -6.05 -7.76 18.01
CA PRO A 341 -6.81 -8.81 18.67
C PRO A 341 -7.78 -9.57 17.77
N TYR A 342 -8.30 -8.90 16.76
CA TYR A 342 -9.19 -9.49 15.77
C TYR A 342 -9.18 -8.70 14.45
N ILE A 343 -9.26 -9.44 13.35
CA ILE A 343 -9.51 -8.95 12.00
C ILE A 343 -10.11 -10.10 11.18
N HIS A 344 -11.00 -9.82 10.23
CA HIS A 344 -11.48 -10.83 9.31
C HIS A 344 -10.39 -11.18 8.28
N ALA A 345 -10.28 -12.47 8.01
CA ALA A 345 -9.57 -12.99 6.86
C ALA A 345 -10.58 -13.68 5.93
N ASP A 346 -10.67 -13.21 4.71
CA ASP A 346 -11.62 -13.64 3.68
C ASP A 346 -10.92 -14.62 2.74
N TYR A 347 -11.03 -15.92 3.00
CA TYR A 347 -10.36 -16.95 2.23
C TYR A 347 -11.18 -17.35 1.00
N VAL A 348 -10.49 -17.49 -0.13
CA VAL A 348 -11.05 -18.03 -1.37
C VAL A 348 -10.62 -19.49 -1.55
N ASP A 349 -11.43 -20.32 -2.20
CA ASP A 349 -11.04 -21.67 -2.52
C ASP A 349 -10.34 -21.75 -3.91
N PRO A 350 -9.42 -22.74 -4.10
CA PRO A 350 -8.67 -22.87 -5.34
C PRO A 350 -9.55 -23.06 -6.60
N LYS A 351 -10.72 -23.74 -6.48
CA LYS A 351 -11.62 -23.95 -7.63
C LYS A 351 -12.27 -22.67 -8.09
N SER A 352 -12.66 -21.80 -7.14
CA SER A 352 -13.19 -20.47 -7.44
C SER A 352 -12.13 -19.59 -8.09
N VAL A 353 -10.89 -19.61 -7.58
CA VAL A 353 -9.76 -18.91 -8.21
C VAL A 353 -9.53 -19.42 -9.63
N GLY A 354 -9.45 -20.74 -9.83
CA GLY A 354 -9.28 -21.33 -11.16
C GLY A 354 -10.42 -21.02 -12.12
N LYS A 355 -11.67 -20.90 -11.62
CA LYS A 355 -12.83 -20.47 -12.40
C LYS A 355 -12.69 -19.03 -12.86
N SER A 356 -12.31 -18.11 -11.98
CA SER A 356 -12.12 -16.69 -12.30
C SER A 356 -10.97 -16.49 -13.29
N ILE A 357 -9.84 -17.19 -13.13
CA ILE A 357 -8.76 -17.21 -14.13
C ILE A 357 -9.30 -17.66 -15.51
N ASN A 358 -10.08 -18.75 -15.56
CA ASN A 358 -10.63 -19.25 -16.81
C ASN A 358 -11.66 -18.29 -17.43
N THR A 359 -12.48 -17.59 -16.64
CA THR A 359 -13.41 -16.58 -17.11
C THR A 359 -12.67 -15.44 -17.79
N LEU A 360 -11.65 -14.90 -17.12
CA LEU A 360 -10.83 -13.82 -17.69
C LEU A 360 -10.05 -14.30 -18.93
N TYR A 361 -9.45 -15.50 -18.86
CA TYR A 361 -8.75 -16.12 -20.00
C TYR A 361 -9.63 -16.18 -21.26
N LYS A 362 -10.92 -16.56 -21.12
CA LYS A 362 -11.85 -16.65 -22.25
C LYS A 362 -12.24 -15.29 -22.82
N ARG A 363 -12.43 -14.27 -21.96
CA ARG A 363 -12.84 -12.93 -22.37
C ARG A 363 -11.68 -11.98 -22.69
N ARG A 364 -10.42 -12.37 -22.46
CA ARG A 364 -9.23 -11.50 -22.52
C ARG A 364 -9.10 -10.62 -23.77
N LYS A 365 -9.51 -11.18 -24.94
CA LYS A 365 -9.44 -10.45 -26.23
C LYS A 365 -10.56 -9.39 -26.40
N ASN A 366 -11.57 -9.42 -25.55
CA ASN A 366 -12.73 -8.53 -25.61
C ASN A 366 -12.77 -7.52 -24.45
N ILE A 367 -11.79 -7.57 -23.54
CA ILE A 367 -11.71 -6.62 -22.44
C ILE A 367 -11.28 -5.26 -23.00
N LYS A 368 -12.05 -4.23 -22.65
CA LYS A 368 -11.76 -2.85 -23.02
C LYS A 368 -11.46 -2.06 -21.76
N MET A 369 -10.36 -1.32 -21.77
CA MET A 369 -9.92 -0.46 -20.65
C MET A 369 -9.71 0.98 -21.14
N ASP A 370 -10.51 1.46 -22.09
CA ASP A 370 -10.31 2.79 -22.68
C ASP A 370 -10.54 3.91 -21.65
N SER A 371 -11.44 3.67 -20.67
CA SER A 371 -11.78 4.60 -19.60
C SER A 371 -10.89 4.47 -18.34
N TYR A 372 -9.76 3.74 -18.38
CA TYR A 372 -8.95 3.49 -17.19
C TYR A 372 -8.41 4.78 -16.53
N LEU A 373 -8.05 5.79 -17.32
CA LEU A 373 -7.58 7.08 -16.79
C LEU A 373 -8.71 7.86 -16.10
N ASP A 374 -9.91 7.81 -16.66
CA ASP A 374 -11.07 8.45 -16.05
C ASP A 374 -11.42 7.75 -14.73
N PHE A 375 -11.40 6.40 -14.74
CA PHE A 375 -11.57 5.62 -13.50
C PHE A 375 -10.57 6.01 -12.42
N LEU A 376 -9.27 6.16 -12.76
CA LEU A 376 -8.24 6.57 -11.81
C LEU A 376 -8.50 8.00 -11.28
N ARG A 377 -8.91 8.93 -12.13
CA ARG A 377 -9.19 10.33 -11.73
C ARG A 377 -10.45 10.45 -10.90
N ASP A 378 -11.55 9.85 -11.34
CA ASP A 378 -12.86 9.96 -10.70
C ASP A 378 -12.88 9.35 -9.29
N ASN A 379 -12.04 8.34 -9.06
CA ASN A 379 -11.86 7.72 -7.74
C ASN A 379 -10.71 8.32 -6.92
N ASN A 380 -10.03 9.38 -7.39
CA ASN A 380 -8.85 9.97 -6.76
C ASN A 380 -7.67 8.99 -6.60
N PHE A 381 -7.53 8.04 -7.51
CA PHE A 381 -6.46 7.03 -7.49
C PHE A 381 -5.18 7.47 -8.21
N THR A 382 -4.99 8.77 -8.43
CA THR A 382 -3.74 9.31 -8.94
C THR A 382 -2.85 9.80 -7.82
N GLU A 383 -1.52 9.66 -7.97
CA GLU A 383 -0.54 10.18 -7.01
C GLU A 383 -0.74 11.68 -6.76
N GLU A 384 -1.04 12.44 -7.82
CA GLU A 384 -1.32 13.87 -7.74
C GLU A 384 -2.54 14.16 -6.83
N SER A 385 -3.65 13.43 -7.00
CA SER A 385 -4.86 13.59 -6.17
C SER A 385 -4.58 13.22 -4.71
N MET A 386 -3.93 12.10 -4.46
CA MET A 386 -3.56 11.65 -3.12
C MET A 386 -2.70 12.71 -2.40
N CYS A 387 -1.61 13.14 -3.04
CA CYS A 387 -0.68 14.09 -2.44
C CYS A 387 -1.32 15.46 -2.22
N SER A 388 -2.11 15.95 -3.17
CA SER A 388 -2.86 17.21 -3.04
C SER A 388 -3.87 17.16 -1.89
N ASN A 389 -4.61 16.06 -1.76
CA ASN A 389 -5.58 15.87 -0.68
C ASN A 389 -4.89 15.87 0.69
N ILE A 390 -3.77 15.14 0.84
CA ILE A 390 -3.00 15.10 2.09
C ILE A 390 -2.40 16.48 2.41
N SER A 391 -1.83 17.16 1.42
CA SER A 391 -1.29 18.52 1.60
C SER A 391 -2.36 19.48 2.09
N SER A 392 -3.55 19.45 1.48
CA SER A 392 -4.69 20.28 1.87
C SER A 392 -5.18 19.97 3.29
N GLN A 393 -5.22 18.69 3.66
CA GLN A 393 -5.63 18.27 5.02
C GLN A 393 -4.61 18.69 6.08
N ILE A 394 -3.33 18.66 5.77
CA ILE A 394 -2.26 19.14 6.65
C ILE A 394 -2.34 20.67 6.79
N ASP A 395 -2.61 21.42 5.70
CA ASP A 395 -2.84 22.87 5.77
C ASP A 395 -3.99 23.20 6.71
N GLU A 396 -5.13 22.53 6.52
CA GLU A 396 -6.33 22.68 7.35
C GLU A 396 -6.04 22.35 8.81
N LEU A 397 -5.32 21.24 9.05
CA LEU A 397 -4.94 20.79 10.38
C LEU A 397 -4.08 21.86 11.09
N ILE A 398 -3.02 22.33 10.45
CA ILE A 398 -2.11 23.34 11.04
C ILE A 398 -2.81 24.67 11.27
N TYR A 399 -3.74 25.04 10.37
CA TYR A 399 -4.48 26.31 10.49
C TYR A 399 -5.49 26.30 11.64
N ASN A 400 -6.21 25.19 11.77
CA ASN A 400 -7.31 25.05 12.75
C ASN A 400 -6.86 24.51 14.11
N TYR A 401 -5.58 24.09 14.21
CA TYR A 401 -5.09 23.44 15.42
C TYR A 401 -5.20 24.34 16.65
N LYS A 402 -5.85 23.83 17.69
CA LYS A 402 -5.92 24.44 19.01
C LYS A 402 -5.26 23.51 19.99
N GLN A 403 -4.25 24.02 20.69
CA GLN A 403 -3.62 23.24 21.76
C GLN A 403 -4.67 22.77 22.75
N PRO A 404 -4.69 21.47 23.12
CA PRO A 404 -5.55 20.98 24.18
C PRO A 404 -5.34 21.78 25.46
N GLU A 405 -6.43 22.08 26.15
CA GLU A 405 -6.30 22.77 27.45
C GLU A 405 -5.48 21.89 28.38
N ARG A 406 -4.39 22.44 28.91
CA ARG A 406 -3.58 21.76 29.92
C ARG A 406 -4.46 21.54 31.14
N PHE A 407 -4.58 20.32 31.65
CA PHE A 407 -5.20 20.05 32.94
C PHE A 407 -4.56 20.95 34.00
N ARG A 408 -5.28 21.96 34.47
CA ARG A 408 -4.89 22.69 35.66
C ARG A 408 -5.23 21.79 36.85
N PHE A 409 -4.21 21.23 37.48
CA PHE A 409 -4.40 20.65 38.80
C PHE A 409 -4.93 21.75 39.71
N SER A 410 -6.23 21.74 40.02
CA SER A 410 -6.74 22.52 41.12
C SER A 410 -6.10 21.96 42.40
N LYS A 411 -5.40 22.79 43.15
CA LYS A 411 -4.97 22.41 44.50
C LYS A 411 -6.22 21.96 45.22
N ILE A 412 -6.26 20.70 45.62
CA ILE A 412 -7.22 20.22 46.61
C ILE A 412 -6.80 20.90 47.92
N THR A 413 -7.51 21.92 48.34
CA THR A 413 -7.39 22.56 49.67
C THR A 413 -8.09 21.72 50.71
#